data_d696e4760c84a38ff060c4832849af59
#
_entry.id   d696e4760c84a38ff060c4832849af59
#
_cell.length_a   1.000
_cell.length_b   1.000
_cell.length_c   1.000
_cell.angle_alpha   90.00
_cell.angle_beta   90.00
_cell.angle_gamma   90.00
#
_symmetry.space_group_name_H-M   'P 1'
#
loop_
_entity.id
_entity.type
_entity.pdbx_description
1 polymer ?
#
loop_
_entity_poly.entity_id
_entity_poly.type
_entity_poly.pdbx_seq_one_letter_code
_entity_poly.pdbx_strand_id
1 'polypeptide(L)'
;MHINWKKTIIVTSDMLIAVYLLLAFTAFDKPEDTARLCTKVNINIQDEATNGFINTREIKARLEKEQLYPLEKPMKYVNLRKMEETLKGSPFVKTAECYKTQAGDVNITLTQRMPVVRIKGANGDDYYLDDNDCIMPNSHYTSDLIIATGNINKWFATNYISPLSKELMSNELWCNQIEQINVLPDLGIELIPRVGNHIIYIGQLPYYKNKKKRQTAVAGFVDKKMERLEKFYKYGLSQAGWNRYSYINLEFDNQIICKRKDGKREEKEGVDEALAVSDVIGATDQKPESGLKTEQSAVSAPTKKKAEAKQPEPKKSETTTDKKNGKTENTKPKSADKTENSAPKTKEKKKQKLNR
;
A
#
# COMPACT_ATOMS: atom_id res chain seq x y z
N MET A 1 -74.99 12.80 -48.94
CA MET A 1 -73.72 12.90 -48.18
C MET A 1 -73.15 11.47 -48.04
N HIS A 2 -72.19 11.06 -48.90
CA HIS A 2 -71.61 9.73 -48.84
C HIS A 2 -70.50 9.74 -47.75
N ILE A 3 -70.83 9.18 -46.61
CA ILE A 3 -69.87 9.00 -45.51
C ILE A 3 -68.88 7.90 -45.95
N ASN A 4 -67.63 8.27 -46.07
CA ASN A 4 -66.56 7.39 -46.52
C ASN A 4 -66.12 6.47 -45.31
N TRP A 5 -66.87 5.35 -45.13
CA TRP A 5 -66.73 4.44 -43.98
C TRP A 5 -65.31 4.03 -43.70
N LYS A 6 -64.48 3.84 -44.75
CA LYS A 6 -63.05 3.51 -44.58
C LYS A 6 -62.27 4.61 -43.88
N LYS A 7 -62.51 5.89 -44.27
CA LYS A 7 -61.83 7.03 -43.62
C LYS A 7 -62.29 7.23 -42.18
N THR A 8 -63.58 7.01 -41.91
CA THR A 8 -64.15 7.12 -40.56
C THR A 8 -63.56 6.07 -39.64
N ILE A 9 -63.39 4.79 -40.08
CA ILE A 9 -62.79 3.71 -39.30
C ILE A 9 -61.31 4.01 -38.99
N ILE A 10 -60.55 4.52 -39.95
CA ILE A 10 -59.14 4.92 -39.75
C ILE A 10 -59.04 6.01 -38.69
N VAL A 11 -59.81 7.09 -38.82
CA VAL A 11 -59.77 8.23 -37.86
C VAL A 11 -60.20 7.80 -36.46
N THR A 12 -61.21 6.89 -36.31
CA THR A 12 -61.62 6.38 -35.01
C THR A 12 -60.52 5.47 -34.39
N SER A 13 -59.83 4.65 -35.21
CA SER A 13 -58.74 3.83 -34.79
C SER A 13 -57.55 4.66 -34.30
N ASP A 14 -57.17 5.71 -35.08
CA ASP A 14 -56.10 6.59 -34.68
C ASP A 14 -56.39 7.37 -33.39
N MET A 15 -57.66 7.76 -33.20
CA MET A 15 -58.12 8.40 -31.97
C MET A 15 -58.02 7.45 -30.75
N LEU A 16 -58.41 6.16 -30.92
CA LEU A 16 -58.27 5.13 -29.88
C LEU A 16 -56.81 4.86 -29.54
N ILE A 17 -55.97 4.79 -30.56
CA ILE A 17 -54.50 4.60 -30.31
C ILE A 17 -53.90 5.83 -29.60
N ALA A 18 -54.28 7.04 -30.00
CA ALA A 18 -53.83 8.25 -29.32
C ALA A 18 -54.24 8.32 -27.86
N VAL A 19 -55.52 7.97 -27.55
CA VAL A 19 -56.03 7.89 -26.19
C VAL A 19 -55.32 6.77 -25.40
N TYR A 20 -55.06 5.60 -26.00
CA TYR A 20 -54.33 4.52 -25.37
C TYR A 20 -52.89 4.94 -25.06
N LEU A 21 -52.16 5.58 -25.98
CA LEU A 21 -50.82 6.05 -25.76
C LEU A 21 -50.79 7.12 -24.65
N LEU A 22 -51.75 8.03 -24.63
CA LEU A 22 -51.86 9.05 -23.59
C LEU A 22 -52.11 8.44 -22.21
N LEU A 23 -53.01 7.45 -22.11
CA LEU A 23 -53.24 6.69 -20.88
C LEU A 23 -52.03 5.85 -20.47
N ALA A 24 -51.37 5.20 -21.43
CA ALA A 24 -50.17 4.45 -21.17
C ALA A 24 -49.05 5.37 -20.62
N PHE A 25 -48.83 6.51 -21.24
CA PHE A 25 -47.85 7.48 -20.81
C PHE A 25 -48.13 7.98 -19.37
N THR A 26 -49.38 8.33 -19.05
CA THR A 26 -49.75 8.77 -17.70
C THR A 26 -49.83 7.66 -16.68
N ALA A 27 -50.11 6.41 -17.08
CA ALA A 27 -50.17 5.26 -16.16
C ALA A 27 -48.74 4.79 -15.73
N PHE A 28 -47.73 4.97 -16.59
CA PHE A 28 -46.35 4.61 -16.26
C PHE A 28 -45.64 5.70 -15.50
N ASP A 29 -46.12 6.95 -15.50
CA ASP A 29 -45.50 8.09 -14.82
C ASP A 29 -46.09 8.26 -13.40
N LYS A 30 -46.22 7.16 -12.67
CA LYS A 30 -46.55 7.24 -11.23
C LYS A 30 -45.30 7.61 -10.46
N PRO A 31 -45.21 8.78 -9.82
CA PRO A 31 -44.15 9.10 -8.90
C PRO A 31 -44.34 8.29 -7.58
N GLU A 32 -44.04 6.99 -7.62
CA GLU A 32 -44.09 6.14 -6.42
C GLU A 32 -43.08 6.53 -5.36
N ASP A 33 -42.07 7.33 -5.71
CA ASP A 33 -40.95 7.69 -4.83
C ASP A 33 -41.27 8.79 -3.78
N THR A 34 -42.42 9.43 -3.88
CA THR A 34 -42.72 10.59 -3.03
C THR A 34 -43.08 10.24 -1.58
N ALA A 35 -43.57 9.05 -1.33
CA ALA A 35 -44.04 8.63 0.01
C ALA A 35 -43.21 7.50 0.65
N ARG A 36 -42.33 6.83 -0.12
CA ARG A 36 -41.55 5.71 0.41
C ARG A 36 -40.38 6.23 1.25
N LEU A 37 -40.27 5.70 2.46
CA LEU A 37 -39.12 5.92 3.33
C LEU A 37 -38.01 4.92 3.00
N CYS A 38 -36.75 5.32 3.22
CA CYS A 38 -35.64 4.37 3.17
C CYS A 38 -35.72 3.39 4.34
N THR A 39 -35.94 2.12 4.04
CA THR A 39 -36.13 1.07 5.05
C THR A 39 -34.81 0.44 5.46
N LYS A 40 -33.87 0.34 4.54
CA LYS A 40 -32.57 -0.31 4.78
C LYS A 40 -31.44 0.36 4.01
N VAL A 41 -30.29 0.41 4.65
CA VAL A 41 -29.03 0.89 4.03
C VAL A 41 -28.03 -0.26 4.03
N ASN A 42 -27.66 -0.73 2.86
CA ASN A 42 -26.67 -1.79 2.68
C ASN A 42 -25.35 -1.13 2.28
N ILE A 43 -24.32 -1.31 3.10
CA ILE A 43 -22.96 -0.80 2.83
C ILE A 43 -22.10 -2.01 2.51
N ASN A 44 -21.55 -2.06 1.30
CA ASN A 44 -20.67 -3.10 0.82
C ASN A 44 -19.30 -2.51 0.47
N ILE A 45 -18.26 -2.95 1.18
CA ILE A 45 -16.88 -2.59 0.94
C ILE A 45 -16.23 -3.78 0.25
N GLN A 46 -15.90 -3.66 -1.05
CA GLN A 46 -15.47 -4.79 -1.88
C GLN A 46 -14.17 -5.43 -1.41
N ASP A 47 -13.24 -4.63 -0.86
CA ASP A 47 -11.88 -5.06 -0.49
C ASP A 47 -11.66 -5.05 1.04
N GLU A 48 -12.74 -5.19 1.84
CA GLU A 48 -12.67 -5.08 3.32
C GLU A 48 -11.75 -6.15 3.94
N ALA A 49 -11.77 -7.36 3.40
CA ALA A 49 -10.96 -8.48 3.90
C ALA A 49 -9.45 -8.29 3.64
N THR A 50 -9.09 -7.53 2.61
CA THR A 50 -7.70 -7.36 2.19
C THR A 50 -7.08 -6.07 2.74
N ASN A 51 -7.89 -5.02 2.92
CA ASN A 51 -7.44 -3.67 3.27
C ASN A 51 -8.38 -3.03 4.28
N GLY A 52 -8.15 -3.22 5.55
CA GLY A 52 -9.01 -2.71 6.63
C GLY A 52 -8.92 -1.21 6.90
N PHE A 53 -8.62 -0.36 5.90
CA PHE A 53 -8.51 1.11 6.08
C PHE A 53 -9.83 1.80 6.32
N ILE A 54 -10.93 1.19 5.92
CA ILE A 54 -12.28 1.72 6.10
C ILE A 54 -13.18 0.61 6.64
N ASN A 55 -14.04 0.93 7.57
CA ASN A 55 -15.07 0.03 8.04
C ASN A 55 -16.47 0.63 7.86
N THR A 56 -17.48 -0.21 7.91
CA THR A 56 -18.89 0.17 7.74
C THR A 56 -19.34 1.25 8.75
N ARG A 57 -18.78 1.23 9.97
CA ARG A 57 -19.12 2.23 11.01
C ARG A 57 -18.62 3.62 10.64
N GLU A 58 -17.42 3.73 10.11
CA GLU A 58 -16.84 5.01 9.66
C GLU A 58 -17.61 5.61 8.49
N ILE A 59 -18.03 4.79 7.54
CA ILE A 59 -18.86 5.21 6.42
C ILE A 59 -20.20 5.75 6.90
N LYS A 60 -20.87 5.01 7.80
CA LYS A 60 -22.11 5.45 8.43
C LYS A 60 -21.94 6.77 9.17
N ALA A 61 -20.96 6.84 10.08
CA ALA A 61 -20.69 8.06 10.87
C ALA A 61 -20.37 9.27 9.99
N ARG A 62 -19.65 9.09 8.88
CA ARG A 62 -19.34 10.15 7.93
C ARG A 62 -20.61 10.69 7.26
N LEU A 63 -21.49 9.80 6.80
CA LEU A 63 -22.78 10.20 6.20
C LEU A 63 -23.71 10.84 7.21
N GLU A 64 -23.74 10.37 8.46
CA GLU A 64 -24.51 10.96 9.55
C GLU A 64 -24.02 12.38 9.91
N LYS A 65 -22.71 12.58 9.99
CA LYS A 65 -22.10 13.89 10.24
C LYS A 65 -22.53 14.94 9.21
N GLU A 66 -22.59 14.52 7.93
CA GLU A 66 -23.04 15.39 6.83
C GLU A 66 -24.56 15.39 6.63
N GLN A 67 -25.31 14.74 7.52
CA GLN A 67 -26.79 14.59 7.46
C GLN A 67 -27.29 13.90 6.18
N LEU A 68 -26.43 13.12 5.53
CA LEU A 68 -26.72 12.42 4.28
C LEU A 68 -27.15 10.96 4.48
N TYR A 69 -27.05 10.42 5.69
CA TYR A 69 -27.48 9.03 5.95
C TYR A 69 -28.96 8.86 5.64
N PRO A 70 -29.34 7.91 4.74
CA PRO A 70 -30.67 7.92 4.14
C PRO A 70 -31.73 7.19 4.95
N LEU A 71 -31.38 6.44 6.01
CA LEU A 71 -32.34 5.62 6.77
C LEU A 71 -33.51 6.49 7.29
N GLU A 72 -34.73 5.99 7.14
CA GLU A 72 -36.00 6.66 7.55
C GLU A 72 -36.27 7.99 6.84
N LYS A 73 -35.46 8.39 5.86
CA LYS A 73 -35.74 9.57 5.04
C LYS A 73 -36.59 9.21 3.82
N PRO A 74 -37.47 10.12 3.38
CA PRO A 74 -38.21 9.92 2.12
C PRO A 74 -37.21 9.80 0.95
N MET A 75 -37.41 8.78 0.10
CA MET A 75 -36.51 8.46 -1.01
C MET A 75 -36.33 9.63 -1.98
N LYS A 76 -37.33 10.50 -2.10
CA LYS A 76 -37.25 11.75 -2.88
C LYS A 76 -36.12 12.65 -2.45
N TYR A 77 -35.86 12.75 -1.15
CA TYR A 77 -34.86 13.65 -0.57
C TYR A 77 -33.47 13.01 -0.42
N VAL A 78 -33.33 11.71 -0.72
CA VAL A 78 -32.04 11.04 -0.70
C VAL A 78 -31.22 11.44 -1.92
N ASN A 79 -30.16 12.22 -1.70
CA ASN A 79 -29.26 12.70 -2.74
C ASN A 79 -28.05 11.77 -2.86
N LEU A 80 -28.15 10.79 -3.77
CA LEU A 80 -27.10 9.78 -3.99
C LEU A 80 -25.77 10.41 -4.44
N ARG A 81 -25.84 11.40 -5.36
CA ARG A 81 -24.64 12.07 -5.87
C ARG A 81 -23.86 12.77 -4.75
N LYS A 82 -24.54 13.50 -3.88
CA LYS A 82 -23.89 14.14 -2.75
C LYS A 82 -23.30 13.13 -1.76
N MET A 83 -23.97 11.98 -1.59
CA MET A 83 -23.42 10.85 -0.80
C MET A 83 -22.13 10.33 -1.42
N GLU A 84 -22.12 10.05 -2.71
CA GLU A 84 -20.91 9.60 -3.42
C GLU A 84 -19.76 10.60 -3.35
N GLU A 85 -20.04 11.89 -3.58
CA GLU A 85 -19.06 12.98 -3.48
C GLU A 85 -18.47 13.08 -2.07
N THR A 86 -19.32 12.97 -1.03
CA THR A 86 -18.88 12.96 0.37
C THR A 86 -18.01 11.76 0.70
N LEU A 87 -18.37 10.58 0.20
CA LEU A 87 -17.62 9.36 0.41
C LEU A 87 -16.28 9.38 -0.36
N LYS A 88 -16.28 9.82 -1.62
CA LYS A 88 -15.05 10.02 -2.43
C LYS A 88 -14.12 11.09 -1.84
N GLY A 89 -14.63 12.00 -1.04
CA GLY A 89 -13.82 12.95 -0.25
C GLY A 89 -13.02 12.30 0.89
N SER A 90 -13.21 11.00 1.18
CA SER A 90 -12.36 10.28 2.11
C SER A 90 -11.02 9.92 1.46
N PRO A 91 -9.89 10.15 2.14
CA PRO A 91 -8.57 9.82 1.58
C PRO A 91 -8.35 8.32 1.37
N PHE A 92 -9.21 7.47 1.92
CA PHE A 92 -9.10 6.00 1.82
C PHE A 92 -10.06 5.40 0.80
N VAL A 93 -11.01 6.17 0.27
CA VAL A 93 -11.98 5.70 -0.72
C VAL A 93 -11.45 5.92 -2.14
N LYS A 94 -11.45 4.87 -2.97
CA LYS A 94 -11.11 4.93 -4.39
C LYS A 94 -12.34 5.24 -5.23
N THR A 95 -13.39 4.43 -5.07
CA THR A 95 -14.68 4.64 -5.73
C THR A 95 -15.82 4.51 -4.72
N ALA A 96 -16.90 5.23 -4.98
CA ALA A 96 -18.16 5.12 -4.25
C ALA A 96 -19.31 5.18 -5.23
N GLU A 97 -20.19 4.21 -5.17
CA GLU A 97 -21.39 4.09 -5.98
C GLU A 97 -22.61 3.90 -5.08
N CYS A 98 -23.61 4.73 -5.25
CA CYS A 98 -24.83 4.69 -4.48
C CYS A 98 -26.03 4.52 -5.42
N TYR A 99 -26.94 3.61 -5.11
CA TYR A 99 -28.18 3.47 -5.87
C TYR A 99 -29.36 3.11 -4.98
N LYS A 100 -30.56 3.51 -5.44
CA LYS A 100 -31.84 3.19 -4.81
C LYS A 100 -32.39 1.92 -5.43
N THR A 101 -33.03 1.10 -4.61
CA THR A 101 -33.77 -0.06 -5.10
C THR A 101 -35.27 0.26 -5.15
N GLN A 102 -36.02 -0.51 -5.94
CA GLN A 102 -37.48 -0.40 -5.97
C GLN A 102 -38.13 -0.80 -4.64
N ALA A 103 -37.44 -1.58 -3.82
CA ALA A 103 -37.91 -2.00 -2.49
C ALA A 103 -37.82 -0.89 -1.43
N GLY A 104 -37.17 0.24 -1.73
CA GLY A 104 -36.99 1.32 -0.77
C GLY A 104 -35.66 1.23 0.00
N ASP A 105 -34.70 0.43 -0.48
CA ASP A 105 -33.37 0.34 0.11
C ASP A 105 -32.38 1.24 -0.61
N VAL A 106 -31.33 1.66 0.09
CA VAL A 106 -30.17 2.33 -0.50
C VAL A 106 -28.96 1.43 -0.37
N ASN A 107 -28.34 1.11 -1.51
CA ASN A 107 -27.10 0.36 -1.55
C ASN A 107 -25.92 1.29 -1.81
N ILE A 108 -24.87 1.13 -1.03
CA ILE A 108 -23.62 1.88 -1.10
C ILE A 108 -22.50 0.87 -1.34
N THR A 109 -21.86 0.92 -2.49
CA THR A 109 -20.72 0.07 -2.84
C THR A 109 -19.46 0.92 -2.87
N LEU A 110 -18.44 0.48 -2.15
CA LEU A 110 -17.17 1.18 -2.01
C LEU A 110 -16.01 0.30 -2.39
N THR A 111 -14.99 0.89 -3.03
CA THR A 111 -13.66 0.31 -3.14
C THR A 111 -12.66 1.16 -2.38
N GLN A 112 -11.71 0.52 -1.73
CA GLN A 112 -10.66 1.21 -0.98
C GLN A 112 -9.48 1.56 -1.88
N ARG A 113 -8.68 2.55 -1.49
CA ARG A 113 -7.37 2.78 -2.08
C ARG A 113 -6.40 1.72 -1.58
N MET A 114 -5.57 1.22 -2.49
CA MET A 114 -4.55 0.22 -2.20
C MET A 114 -3.24 0.92 -1.85
N PRO A 115 -2.76 0.86 -0.60
CA PRO A 115 -1.46 1.38 -0.26
C PRO A 115 -0.36 0.48 -0.83
N VAL A 116 0.71 1.10 -1.31
CA VAL A 116 1.88 0.43 -1.90
C VAL A 116 3.08 0.48 -0.96
N VAL A 117 3.24 1.59 -0.25
CA VAL A 117 4.38 1.81 0.64
C VAL A 117 4.00 2.77 1.76
N ARG A 118 4.53 2.53 2.96
CA ARG A 118 4.45 3.47 4.07
C ARG A 118 5.71 4.33 4.12
N ILE A 119 5.56 5.63 4.17
CA ILE A 119 6.65 6.58 4.29
C ILE A 119 6.79 7.02 5.74
N LYS A 120 7.99 6.85 6.30
CA LYS A 120 8.40 7.39 7.60
C LYS A 120 9.65 8.24 7.39
N GLY A 121 9.45 9.47 6.98
CA GLY A 121 10.53 10.41 6.71
C GLY A 121 11.30 10.84 7.97
N ALA A 122 12.58 11.16 7.82
CA ALA A 122 13.41 11.70 8.91
C ALA A 122 12.88 13.05 9.46
N ASN A 123 12.06 13.75 8.68
CA ASN A 123 11.37 14.99 9.06
C ASN A 123 10.12 14.78 9.94
N GLY A 124 9.79 13.53 10.31
CA GLY A 124 8.61 13.17 11.09
C GLY A 124 7.36 12.91 10.25
N ASP A 125 7.42 12.97 8.93
CA ASP A 125 6.30 12.60 8.05
C ASP A 125 5.98 11.10 8.20
N ASP A 126 4.67 10.77 8.39
CA ASP A 126 4.16 9.40 8.44
C ASP A 126 2.86 9.31 7.61
N TYR A 127 2.93 8.68 6.45
CA TYR A 127 1.82 8.55 5.51
C TYR A 127 2.02 7.36 4.57
N TYR A 128 0.97 6.98 3.86
CA TYR A 128 1.02 5.95 2.81
C TYR A 128 0.98 6.59 1.41
N LEU A 129 1.52 5.87 0.43
CA LEU A 129 1.29 6.13 -1.00
C LEU A 129 0.46 5.00 -1.58
N ASP A 130 -0.53 5.37 -2.38
CA ASP A 130 -1.38 4.42 -3.09
C ASP A 130 -0.82 4.02 -4.48
N ASP A 131 -1.56 3.14 -5.16
CA ASP A 131 -1.26 2.67 -6.52
C ASP A 131 -1.24 3.79 -7.58
N ASN A 132 -1.83 4.95 -7.28
CA ASN A 132 -1.87 6.13 -8.15
C ASN A 132 -0.88 7.24 -7.76
N ASP A 133 0.12 6.92 -6.93
CA ASP A 133 1.09 7.85 -6.36
C ASP A 133 0.45 8.96 -5.47
N CYS A 134 -0.79 8.76 -5.00
CA CYS A 134 -1.48 9.71 -4.14
C CYS A 134 -1.17 9.44 -2.67
N ILE A 135 -1.02 10.54 -1.91
CA ILE A 135 -0.78 10.48 -0.47
C ILE A 135 -2.07 10.07 0.25
N MET A 136 -1.96 9.10 1.14
CA MET A 136 -3.00 8.69 2.09
C MET A 136 -2.47 8.95 3.52
N PRO A 137 -3.27 9.54 4.40
CA PRO A 137 -2.83 9.78 5.78
C PRO A 137 -2.60 8.48 6.52
N ASN A 138 -1.82 8.53 7.60
CA ASN A 138 -1.67 7.40 8.50
C ASN A 138 -3.03 6.99 9.11
N SER A 139 -3.24 5.72 9.32
CA SER A 139 -4.44 5.15 9.94
C SER A 139 -4.06 4.15 11.05
N HIS A 140 -5.04 3.75 11.84
CA HIS A 140 -4.87 2.71 12.87
C HIS A 140 -4.67 1.32 12.29
N TYR A 141 -4.92 1.15 11.00
CA TYR A 141 -4.69 -0.12 10.30
C TYR A 141 -3.21 -0.30 10.00
N THR A 142 -2.66 -1.43 10.41
CA THR A 142 -1.29 -1.86 10.08
C THR A 142 -1.38 -2.88 8.96
N SER A 143 -0.79 -2.57 7.82
CA SER A 143 -0.62 -3.50 6.71
C SER A 143 0.83 -3.98 6.63
N ASP A 144 1.02 -5.18 6.13
CA ASP A 144 2.35 -5.74 5.85
C ASP A 144 2.90 -5.16 4.55
N LEU A 145 3.32 -3.90 4.62
CA LEU A 145 3.86 -3.14 3.50
C LEU A 145 5.32 -2.81 3.73
N ILE A 146 6.04 -2.62 2.63
CA ILE A 146 7.38 -2.06 2.66
C ILE A 146 7.33 -0.67 3.32
N ILE A 147 8.24 -0.44 4.28
CA ILE A 147 8.37 0.85 4.97
C ILE A 147 9.56 1.61 4.38
N ALA A 148 9.33 2.79 3.85
CA ALA A 148 10.42 3.67 3.38
C ALA A 148 10.78 4.72 4.44
N THR A 149 12.05 4.79 4.80
CA THR A 149 12.61 5.64 5.86
C THR A 149 13.75 6.50 5.34
N GLY A 150 14.20 7.46 6.14
CA GLY A 150 15.38 8.28 5.87
C GLY A 150 15.05 9.63 5.23
N ASN A 151 15.90 10.11 4.33
CA ASN A 151 15.81 11.44 3.72
C ASN A 151 14.78 11.49 2.59
N ILE A 152 13.50 11.46 2.97
CA ILE A 152 12.37 11.39 2.03
C ILE A 152 11.52 12.65 2.18
N ASN A 153 11.41 13.45 1.15
CA ASN A 153 10.37 14.47 1.03
C ASN A 153 9.20 13.96 0.16
N LYS A 154 8.05 14.65 0.20
CA LYS A 154 6.83 14.24 -0.51
C LYS A 154 7.03 14.11 -2.02
N TRP A 155 7.82 15.00 -2.61
CA TRP A 155 8.13 14.92 -4.04
C TRP A 155 8.95 13.69 -4.39
N PHE A 156 10.01 13.38 -3.59
CA PHE A 156 10.84 12.20 -3.79
C PHE A 156 10.04 10.91 -3.56
N ALA A 157 9.19 10.89 -2.54
CA ALA A 157 8.31 9.77 -2.25
C ALA A 157 7.41 9.42 -3.45
N THR A 158 6.68 10.40 -4.00
CA THR A 158 5.75 10.16 -5.11
C THR A 158 6.43 9.88 -6.45
N ASN A 159 7.66 10.38 -6.65
CA ASN A 159 8.34 10.32 -7.93
C ASN A 159 9.41 9.23 -8.04
N TYR A 160 9.90 8.73 -6.92
CA TYR A 160 10.98 7.73 -6.87
C TYR A 160 10.65 6.54 -5.98
N ILE A 161 10.18 6.77 -4.74
CA ILE A 161 9.89 5.65 -3.84
C ILE A 161 8.65 4.88 -4.28
N SER A 162 7.59 5.56 -4.75
CA SER A 162 6.41 4.87 -5.28
C SER A 162 6.73 3.94 -6.45
N PRO A 163 7.39 4.35 -7.55
CA PRO A 163 7.75 3.43 -8.62
C PRO A 163 8.76 2.34 -8.19
N LEU A 164 9.71 2.64 -7.29
CA LEU A 164 10.61 1.63 -6.72
C LEU A 164 9.82 0.56 -5.96
N SER A 165 8.90 0.97 -5.09
CA SER A 165 8.10 0.04 -4.29
C SER A 165 7.15 -0.78 -5.15
N LYS A 166 6.54 -0.19 -6.18
CA LYS A 166 5.69 -0.91 -7.15
C LYS A 166 6.46 -2.01 -7.87
N GLU A 167 7.70 -1.71 -8.29
CA GLU A 167 8.55 -2.70 -8.94
C GLU A 167 8.91 -3.84 -7.99
N LEU A 168 9.30 -3.54 -6.74
CA LEU A 168 9.55 -4.58 -5.74
C LEU A 168 8.31 -5.43 -5.44
N MET A 169 7.13 -4.81 -5.38
CA MET A 169 5.87 -5.52 -5.13
C MET A 169 5.35 -6.32 -6.33
N SER A 170 5.79 -6.00 -7.56
CA SER A 170 5.40 -6.74 -8.77
C SER A 170 5.99 -8.14 -8.82
N ASN A 171 7.08 -8.37 -8.11
CA ASN A 171 7.77 -9.65 -8.02
C ASN A 171 7.51 -10.31 -6.67
N GLU A 172 6.95 -11.53 -6.67
CA GLU A 172 6.58 -12.26 -5.46
C GLU A 172 7.76 -12.49 -4.50
N LEU A 173 8.96 -12.77 -5.04
CA LEU A 173 10.17 -12.94 -4.21
C LEU A 173 10.48 -11.66 -3.45
N TRP A 174 10.53 -10.52 -4.13
CA TRP A 174 10.96 -9.25 -3.53
C TRP A 174 9.88 -8.63 -2.64
N CYS A 175 8.61 -8.80 -2.99
CA CYS A 175 7.47 -8.41 -2.14
C CYS A 175 7.54 -9.07 -0.76
N ASN A 176 7.92 -10.36 -0.71
CA ASN A 176 8.05 -11.10 0.53
C ASN A 176 9.42 -10.92 1.22
N GLN A 177 10.45 -10.56 0.48
CA GLN A 177 11.83 -10.50 0.99
C GLN A 177 12.21 -9.11 1.51
N ILE A 178 11.73 -8.03 0.91
CA ILE A 178 12.11 -6.66 1.29
C ILE A 178 11.12 -6.11 2.32
N GLU A 179 11.62 -5.72 3.47
CA GLU A 179 10.84 -5.13 4.57
C GLU A 179 10.93 -3.62 4.58
N GLN A 180 12.14 -3.07 4.33
CA GLN A 180 12.37 -1.64 4.45
C GLN A 180 13.25 -1.11 3.33
N ILE A 181 12.94 0.11 2.90
CA ILE A 181 13.76 0.96 2.03
C ILE A 181 14.31 2.10 2.89
N ASN A 182 15.62 2.29 2.93
CA ASN A 182 16.23 3.42 3.61
C ASN A 182 16.86 4.37 2.57
N VAL A 183 16.53 5.64 2.66
CA VAL A 183 17.08 6.68 1.78
C VAL A 183 18.14 7.45 2.54
N LEU A 184 19.36 7.37 2.05
CA LEU A 184 20.52 8.05 2.62
C LEU A 184 20.47 9.57 2.35
N PRO A 185 21.29 10.38 3.04
CA PRO A 185 21.36 11.82 2.81
C PRO A 185 21.76 12.21 1.38
N ASP A 186 22.56 11.39 0.71
CA ASP A 186 22.99 11.53 -0.69
C ASP A 186 21.99 10.98 -1.71
N LEU A 187 20.80 10.56 -1.24
CA LEU A 187 19.73 9.91 -2.01
C LEU A 187 20.09 8.51 -2.53
N GLY A 188 21.14 7.89 -2.01
CA GLY A 188 21.41 6.46 -2.20
C GLY A 188 20.33 5.60 -1.54
N ILE A 189 20.03 4.47 -2.13
CA ILE A 189 18.98 3.57 -1.66
C ILE A 189 19.57 2.31 -1.04
N GLU A 190 19.18 2.06 0.19
CA GLU A 190 19.44 0.81 0.90
C GLU A 190 18.14 0.01 1.05
N LEU A 191 18.21 -1.28 0.82
CA LEU A 191 17.13 -2.22 1.05
C LEU A 191 17.47 -3.12 2.23
N ILE A 192 16.52 -3.33 3.12
CA ILE A 192 16.66 -4.17 4.29
C ILE A 192 15.74 -5.38 4.11
N PRO A 193 16.31 -6.59 3.99
CA PRO A 193 15.53 -7.80 3.78
C PRO A 193 14.94 -8.32 5.11
N ARG A 194 13.83 -9.05 5.03
CA ARG A 194 13.22 -9.79 6.16
C ARG A 194 14.09 -10.95 6.62
N VAL A 195 14.73 -11.61 5.67
CA VAL A 195 15.60 -12.77 5.93
C VAL A 195 17.05 -12.40 5.64
N GLY A 196 17.89 -12.63 6.64
CA GLY A 196 19.30 -12.27 6.62
C GLY A 196 19.56 -10.92 7.31
N ASN A 197 20.76 -10.81 7.91
CA ASN A 197 21.15 -9.60 8.65
C ASN A 197 22.13 -8.76 7.83
N HIS A 198 21.80 -8.44 6.60
CA HIS A 198 22.63 -7.64 5.71
C HIS A 198 21.83 -6.50 5.12
N ILE A 199 22.50 -5.42 4.79
CA ILE A 199 21.94 -4.27 4.10
C ILE A 199 22.33 -4.37 2.63
N ILE A 200 21.40 -4.10 1.72
CA ILE A 200 21.61 -4.12 0.27
C ILE A 200 21.61 -2.68 -0.25
N TYR A 201 22.72 -2.21 -0.73
CA TYR A 201 22.84 -0.90 -1.36
C TYR A 201 22.73 -1.03 -2.86
N ILE A 202 21.76 -0.34 -3.46
CA ILE A 202 21.51 -0.41 -4.91
C ILE A 202 22.03 0.82 -5.66
N GLY A 203 22.51 1.86 -4.94
CA GLY A 203 22.96 3.13 -5.50
C GLY A 203 21.85 4.16 -5.61
N GLN A 204 22.13 5.27 -6.32
CA GLN A 204 21.16 6.33 -6.57
C GLN A 204 20.23 5.98 -7.71
N LEU A 205 18.96 6.40 -7.59
CA LEU A 205 17.95 6.17 -8.64
C LEU A 205 18.17 7.11 -9.85
N PRO A 206 17.91 6.64 -11.09
CA PRO A 206 18.16 7.41 -12.30
C PRO A 206 17.26 8.65 -12.38
N TYR A 207 17.85 9.80 -12.67
CA TYR A 207 17.13 11.06 -12.78
C TYR A 207 16.61 11.29 -14.20
N TYR A 208 15.31 11.59 -14.31
CA TYR A 208 14.66 12.05 -15.54
C TYR A 208 13.66 13.18 -15.24
N LYS A 209 13.67 14.23 -16.03
CA LYS A 209 12.74 15.37 -15.87
C LYS A 209 11.27 14.96 -16.12
N ASN A 210 11.03 14.11 -17.11
CA ASN A 210 9.69 13.63 -17.44
C ASN A 210 9.26 12.50 -16.50
N LYS A 211 8.06 12.64 -15.89
CA LYS A 211 7.52 11.67 -14.92
C LYS A 211 7.45 10.24 -15.49
N LYS A 212 6.89 10.06 -16.69
CA LYS A 212 6.74 8.72 -17.30
C LYS A 212 8.09 8.06 -17.58
N LYS A 213 9.05 8.82 -18.18
CA LYS A 213 10.40 8.31 -18.43
C LYS A 213 11.12 7.97 -17.12
N ARG A 214 10.94 8.77 -16.08
CA ARG A 214 11.51 8.52 -14.76
C ARG A 214 10.97 7.22 -14.14
N GLN A 215 9.64 7.03 -14.15
CA GLN A 215 9.01 5.82 -13.63
C GLN A 215 9.54 4.56 -14.35
N THR A 216 9.57 4.58 -15.69
CA THR A 216 10.12 3.46 -16.49
C THR A 216 11.60 3.24 -16.21
N ALA A 217 12.39 4.30 -16.06
CA ALA A 217 13.83 4.18 -15.80
C ALA A 217 14.10 3.65 -14.38
N VAL A 218 13.31 4.06 -13.38
CA VAL A 218 13.42 3.53 -12.01
C VAL A 218 13.04 2.06 -12.00
N ALA A 219 11.93 1.67 -12.63
CA ALA A 219 11.51 0.28 -12.70
C ALA A 219 12.59 -0.59 -13.35
N GLY A 220 13.09 -0.25 -14.54
CA GLY A 220 14.13 -1.01 -15.20
C GLY A 220 15.47 -1.02 -14.45
N PHE A 221 15.80 0.06 -13.70
CA PHE A 221 16.97 0.07 -12.84
C PHE A 221 16.82 -0.92 -11.68
N VAL A 222 15.67 -0.92 -11.02
CA VAL A 222 15.37 -1.81 -9.88
C VAL A 222 15.37 -3.25 -10.35
N ASP A 223 14.66 -3.56 -11.43
CA ASP A 223 14.60 -4.91 -12.02
C ASP A 223 16.00 -5.47 -12.28
N LYS A 224 16.86 -4.70 -12.97
CA LYS A 224 18.25 -5.09 -13.22
C LYS A 224 19.05 -5.36 -11.94
N LYS A 225 18.88 -4.52 -10.89
CA LYS A 225 19.58 -4.71 -9.61
C LYS A 225 19.05 -5.92 -8.85
N MET A 226 17.74 -6.14 -8.88
CA MET A 226 17.10 -7.28 -8.22
C MET A 226 17.41 -8.61 -8.91
N GLU A 227 17.46 -8.67 -10.24
CA GLU A 227 17.91 -9.86 -11.00
C GLU A 227 19.34 -10.27 -10.59
N ARG A 228 20.23 -9.29 -10.44
CA ARG A 228 21.61 -9.55 -9.98
C ARG A 228 21.67 -10.03 -8.55
N LEU A 229 20.86 -9.43 -7.67
CA LEU A 229 20.76 -9.85 -6.27
C LEU A 229 20.22 -11.27 -6.16
N GLU A 230 19.23 -11.65 -6.97
CA GLU A 230 18.69 -13.01 -7.01
C GLU A 230 19.77 -14.03 -7.38
N LYS A 231 20.53 -13.74 -8.44
CA LYS A 231 21.67 -14.59 -8.85
C LYS A 231 22.70 -14.70 -7.71
N PHE A 232 23.00 -13.60 -7.04
CA PHE A 232 23.92 -13.60 -5.89
C PHE A 232 23.37 -14.39 -4.71
N TYR A 233 22.08 -14.29 -4.41
CA TYR A 233 21.44 -15.09 -3.37
C TYR A 233 21.48 -16.57 -3.68
N LYS A 234 21.17 -16.93 -4.93
CA LYS A 234 21.10 -18.31 -5.39
C LYS A 234 22.47 -18.98 -5.45
N TYR A 235 23.49 -18.30 -5.96
CA TYR A 235 24.80 -18.89 -6.25
C TYR A 235 25.91 -18.44 -5.29
N GLY A 236 25.81 -17.26 -4.70
CA GLY A 236 26.82 -16.72 -3.80
C GLY A 236 26.50 -16.97 -2.33
N LEU A 237 25.37 -16.49 -1.84
CA LEU A 237 25.00 -16.62 -0.41
C LEU A 237 24.67 -18.06 -0.02
N SER A 238 24.10 -18.85 -0.91
CA SER A 238 23.82 -20.27 -0.65
C SER A 238 25.09 -21.06 -0.33
N GLN A 239 26.23 -20.70 -0.95
CA GLN A 239 27.52 -21.34 -0.70
C GLN A 239 28.30 -20.68 0.46
N ALA A 240 28.25 -19.35 0.56
CA ALA A 240 29.01 -18.61 1.56
C ALA A 240 28.34 -18.57 2.94
N GLY A 241 27.01 -18.80 3.01
CA GLY A 241 26.18 -18.67 4.22
C GLY A 241 25.49 -17.30 4.30
N TRP A 242 24.20 -17.31 4.63
CA TRP A 242 23.32 -16.13 4.65
C TRP A 242 23.74 -15.04 5.65
N ASN A 243 24.44 -15.39 6.69
CA ASN A 243 24.87 -14.47 7.75
C ASN A 243 26.32 -14.01 7.63
N ARG A 244 27.01 -14.36 6.55
CA ARG A 244 28.43 -14.05 6.38
C ARG A 244 28.70 -12.58 6.12
N TYR A 245 27.81 -11.90 5.40
CA TYR A 245 27.97 -10.51 5.03
C TYR A 245 27.05 -9.60 5.83
N SER A 246 27.51 -8.39 6.12
CA SER A 246 26.75 -7.31 6.76
C SER A 246 26.23 -6.29 5.75
N TYR A 247 26.89 -6.19 4.59
CA TYR A 247 26.58 -5.20 3.56
C TYR A 247 26.85 -5.76 2.18
N ILE A 248 25.93 -5.55 1.25
CA ILE A 248 26.00 -5.99 -0.14
C ILE A 248 25.80 -4.77 -1.03
N ASN A 249 26.83 -4.34 -1.75
CA ASN A 249 26.76 -3.20 -2.65
C ASN A 249 26.58 -3.66 -4.09
N LEU A 250 25.47 -3.26 -4.71
CA LEU A 250 25.07 -3.54 -6.09
C LEU A 250 25.21 -2.32 -7.01
N GLU A 251 25.82 -1.22 -6.54
CA GLU A 251 25.93 0.03 -7.28
C GLU A 251 26.58 -0.17 -8.65
N PHE A 252 27.66 -0.93 -8.70
CA PHE A 252 28.43 -1.16 -9.91
C PHE A 252 27.83 -2.28 -10.76
N ASP A 253 27.76 -2.09 -12.07
CA ASP A 253 27.05 -3.03 -12.97
C ASP A 253 27.71 -4.41 -13.09
N ASN A 254 29.04 -4.51 -12.99
CA ASN A 254 29.78 -5.74 -13.26
C ASN A 254 30.37 -6.40 -12.02
N GLN A 255 30.11 -5.87 -10.82
CA GLN A 255 30.63 -6.42 -9.57
C GLN A 255 29.67 -6.26 -8.41
N ILE A 256 29.75 -7.18 -7.46
CA ILE A 256 29.05 -7.11 -6.19
C ILE A 256 30.09 -7.03 -5.08
N ILE A 257 30.09 -5.94 -4.33
CA ILE A 257 31.04 -5.71 -3.24
C ILE A 257 30.37 -6.07 -1.92
N CYS A 258 30.94 -6.99 -1.16
CA CYS A 258 30.39 -7.46 0.09
C CYS A 258 31.31 -7.20 1.27
N LYS A 259 30.76 -6.64 2.36
CA LYS A 259 31.47 -6.48 3.64
C LYS A 259 31.16 -7.68 4.54
N ARG A 260 32.20 -8.37 5.03
CA ARG A 260 32.05 -9.50 5.96
C ARG A 260 31.64 -9.01 7.34
N LYS A 261 30.90 -9.83 8.11
CA LYS A 261 30.55 -9.58 9.52
C LYS A 261 31.72 -9.79 10.48
N ASP A 262 32.61 -10.70 10.17
CA ASP A 262 33.71 -11.10 11.02
C ASP A 262 34.82 -10.04 10.99
N GLY A 263 34.59 -8.96 11.73
CA GLY A 263 35.55 -7.88 11.96
C GLY A 263 36.54 -8.20 13.06
N LYS A 264 37.12 -9.41 13.17
CA LYS A 264 38.44 -9.58 13.71
C LYS A 264 39.43 -9.26 12.58
N ARG A 265 39.82 -7.99 12.53
CA ARG A 265 41.02 -7.55 11.82
C ARG A 265 42.20 -8.27 12.46
N GLU A 266 42.65 -9.36 11.85
CA GLU A 266 44.08 -9.60 11.85
C GLU A 266 44.66 -8.51 10.97
N GLU A 267 45.39 -7.58 11.57
CA GLU A 267 46.23 -6.65 10.87
C GLU A 267 47.25 -7.48 10.07
N LYS A 268 46.89 -7.80 8.84
CA LYS A 268 47.85 -8.05 7.77
C LYS A 268 47.60 -6.98 6.73
N GLU A 269 48.61 -6.10 6.69
CA GLU A 269 48.76 -5.14 5.62
C GLU A 269 48.49 -5.77 4.25
N GLY A 270 47.70 -5.08 3.46
CA GLY A 270 47.65 -5.25 2.03
C GLY A 270 46.45 -6.01 1.49
N VAL A 271 45.71 -5.27 0.68
CA VAL A 271 44.74 -5.71 -0.30
C VAL A 271 43.33 -5.95 0.26
N ASP A 272 42.49 -4.96 0.11
CA ASP A 272 41.03 -5.14 0.05
C ASP A 272 40.72 -6.20 -1.02
N GLU A 273 40.41 -7.41 -0.58
CA GLU A 273 40.01 -8.50 -1.42
C GLU A 273 38.57 -8.26 -1.89
N ALA A 274 38.44 -7.40 -2.90
CA ALA A 274 37.24 -7.33 -3.71
C ALA A 274 37.10 -8.67 -4.43
N LEU A 275 36.22 -9.54 -3.91
CA LEU A 275 35.77 -10.70 -4.67
C LEU A 275 34.95 -10.19 -5.85
N ALA A 276 35.67 -9.86 -6.95
CA ALA A 276 35.09 -9.73 -8.26
C ALA A 276 34.63 -11.12 -8.69
N VAL A 277 33.33 -11.38 -8.60
CA VAL A 277 32.76 -12.46 -9.38
C VAL A 277 32.70 -11.94 -10.82
N SER A 278 33.82 -12.04 -11.52
CA SER A 278 33.88 -11.84 -12.96
C SER A 278 33.09 -12.97 -13.61
N ASP A 279 32.10 -12.57 -14.39
CA ASP A 279 31.37 -13.48 -15.28
C ASP A 279 32.33 -14.33 -16.11
N VAL A 280 32.26 -15.62 -15.92
CA VAL A 280 32.83 -16.59 -16.85
C VAL A 280 31.89 -16.66 -18.05
N ILE A 281 31.95 -15.69 -18.93
CA ILE A 281 31.57 -15.84 -20.36
C ILE A 281 32.36 -14.79 -21.16
N GLY A 282 33.31 -15.25 -21.95
CA GLY A 282 33.82 -14.61 -23.16
C GLY A 282 35.00 -13.67 -22.97
N ALA A 283 36.18 -14.25 -22.99
CA ALA A 283 37.45 -13.59 -23.27
C ALA A 283 37.52 -13.11 -24.71
N THR A 284 37.91 -11.90 -24.95
CA THR A 284 38.81 -11.53 -26.06
C THR A 284 39.67 -10.34 -25.68
N ASP A 285 40.93 -10.52 -25.89
CA ASP A 285 42.09 -9.70 -25.70
C ASP A 285 41.93 -8.21 -26.02
N GLN A 286 42.48 -7.33 -25.17
CA GLN A 286 43.38 -6.27 -25.58
C GLN A 286 44.19 -5.71 -24.40
N LYS A 287 45.49 -5.57 -24.67
CA LYS A 287 46.64 -5.22 -23.84
C LYS A 287 46.66 -3.73 -23.47
N PRO A 288 47.16 -3.36 -22.27
CA PRO A 288 47.28 -1.95 -21.87
C PRO A 288 48.63 -1.36 -22.25
N GLU A 289 48.63 -0.10 -22.66
CA GLU A 289 49.84 0.73 -22.74
C GLU A 289 49.90 1.73 -21.57
N SER A 290 51.15 1.88 -21.15
CA SER A 290 51.70 2.56 -20.03
C SER A 290 51.83 4.10 -20.15
N GLY A 291 51.95 4.78 -19.02
CA GLY A 291 52.62 6.08 -18.90
C GLY A 291 52.04 7.03 -17.83
N LEU A 292 52.60 7.19 -16.76
CA LEU A 292 53.74 7.90 -16.20
C LEU A 292 53.39 9.18 -15.39
N LYS A 293 53.89 9.18 -14.12
CA LYS A 293 54.41 10.29 -13.28
C LYS A 293 53.42 11.20 -12.51
N THR A 294 53.43 11.11 -11.24
CA THR A 294 54.21 11.77 -10.16
C THR A 294 54.01 13.29 -10.03
N GLU A 295 53.45 13.74 -8.92
CA GLU A 295 54.14 14.72 -8.05
C GLU A 295 53.48 14.83 -6.67
N GLN A 296 54.36 14.85 -5.68
CA GLN A 296 54.16 15.04 -4.24
C GLN A 296 53.95 16.53 -3.92
N SER A 297 53.18 16.84 -2.91
CA SER A 297 53.64 17.80 -1.88
C SER A 297 52.83 17.66 -0.59
N ALA A 298 53.59 17.45 0.45
CA ALA A 298 53.24 17.50 1.86
C ALA A 298 52.96 18.95 2.28
N VAL A 299 52.27 19.14 3.41
CA VAL A 299 52.66 19.94 4.58
C VAL A 299 51.50 20.11 5.57
N SER A 300 51.73 19.59 6.76
CA SER A 300 51.55 20.04 8.13
C SER A 300 50.16 20.19 8.77
N ALA A 301 50.00 19.42 9.85
CA ALA A 301 49.20 19.75 11.04
C ALA A 301 49.81 20.93 11.83
N PRO A 302 49.06 21.62 12.71
CA PRO A 302 49.21 21.28 14.12
C PRO A 302 47.97 21.42 15.07
N THR A 303 48.04 20.64 16.12
CA THR A 303 47.93 20.90 17.56
C THR A 303 46.62 21.31 18.24
N LYS A 304 46.20 20.39 19.10
CA LYS A 304 45.56 20.46 20.43
C LYS A 304 45.07 21.80 20.98
N LYS A 305 43.80 21.79 21.48
CA LYS A 305 43.49 22.31 22.83
C LYS A 305 42.32 21.58 23.47
N LYS A 306 42.58 21.16 24.69
CA LYS A 306 41.80 20.49 25.72
C LYS A 306 41.01 21.58 26.48
N ALA A 307 39.71 21.32 26.74
CA ALA A 307 39.02 21.91 27.87
C ALA A 307 37.90 21.02 28.34
N GLU A 308 37.97 20.74 29.58
CA GLU A 308 37.30 19.91 30.54
C GLU A 308 36.02 20.59 31.08
N ALA A 309 35.13 19.73 31.62
CA ALA A 309 34.17 20.00 32.70
C ALA A 309 32.71 20.29 32.26
N LYS A 310 31.76 19.57 32.69
CA LYS A 310 31.14 19.20 33.96
C LYS A 310 29.74 18.66 33.71
N GLN A 311 29.48 17.49 34.25
CA GLN A 311 28.12 16.97 34.60
C GLN A 311 27.52 17.79 35.74
N PRO A 312 26.21 17.81 35.92
CA PRO A 312 25.65 17.44 37.20
C PRO A 312 24.55 16.42 37.17
N GLU A 313 24.62 15.54 38.15
CA GLU A 313 23.70 14.49 38.60
C GLU A 313 22.43 15.01 39.28
N PRO A 314 21.50 14.10 39.67
CA PRO A 314 20.07 14.39 39.83
C PRO A 314 19.67 14.72 41.27
N LYS A 315 18.53 15.42 41.46
CA LYS A 315 17.91 15.62 42.76
C LYS A 315 16.62 14.80 42.92
N LYS A 316 16.66 13.97 43.95
CA LYS A 316 15.53 13.34 44.68
C LYS A 316 14.76 14.40 45.53
N SER A 317 13.47 14.21 45.67
CA SER A 317 12.69 14.44 46.90
C SER A 317 11.35 13.71 46.72
N GLU A 318 11.08 12.61 47.39
CA GLU A 318 10.49 12.42 48.74
C GLU A 318 9.06 13.00 48.86
N THR A 319 8.11 12.08 48.90
CA THR A 319 7.22 11.58 49.97
C THR A 319 6.10 12.50 50.40
N THR A 320 4.86 12.08 50.31
CA THR A 320 3.96 11.84 51.47
C THR A 320 2.68 11.10 51.08
N THR A 321 2.47 10.06 51.79
CA THR A 321 1.33 9.25 52.24
C THR A 321 -0.01 9.99 52.38
N ASP A 322 -1.16 9.34 51.99
CA ASP A 322 -2.15 8.96 52.99
C ASP A 322 -3.12 7.86 52.50
N LYS A 323 -3.47 7.08 53.47
CA LYS A 323 -4.30 5.87 53.52
C LYS A 323 -5.80 6.15 53.40
N LYS A 324 -6.58 5.20 52.85
CA LYS A 324 -7.65 4.42 53.57
C LYS A 324 -8.51 3.64 52.55
N ASN A 325 -8.49 2.36 52.67
CA ASN A 325 -9.45 1.39 53.23
C ASN A 325 -10.81 1.20 52.52
N GLY A 326 -11.08 -0.10 52.24
CA GLY A 326 -12.40 -0.71 52.22
C GLY A 326 -12.56 -1.66 51.01
N LYS A 327 -12.23 -2.92 51.08
CA LYS A 327 -12.83 -4.14 51.60
C LYS A 327 -13.95 -4.73 50.73
N THR A 328 -13.66 -5.97 50.22
CA THR A 328 -14.50 -7.18 50.04
C THR A 328 -15.66 -7.09 49.05
N GLU A 329 -15.93 -8.04 48.16
CA GLU A 329 -16.13 -9.48 48.30
C GLU A 329 -16.29 -10.16 46.94
N ASN A 330 -15.62 -11.22 46.71
CA ASN A 330 -15.97 -12.56 46.28
C ASN A 330 -17.40 -12.80 45.74
N THR A 331 -17.48 -13.40 44.55
CA THR A 331 -18.13 -14.72 44.37
C THR A 331 -17.97 -15.23 42.94
N LYS A 332 -17.37 -16.40 42.86
CA LYS A 332 -17.59 -17.43 41.82
C LYS A 332 -18.69 -18.35 42.34
N PRO A 333 -19.52 -18.99 41.52
CA PRO A 333 -19.28 -20.39 41.20
C PRO A 333 -19.72 -20.85 39.80
N LYS A 334 -18.98 -21.84 39.25
CA LYS A 334 -19.27 -23.24 38.92
C LYS A 334 -20.45 -23.53 37.95
N SER A 335 -20.13 -24.11 36.84
CA SER A 335 -20.04 -25.54 36.42
C SER A 335 -21.22 -26.04 35.60
N ALA A 336 -20.84 -26.76 34.52
CA ALA A 336 -21.42 -27.95 33.88
C ALA A 336 -22.67 -27.70 33.01
N ASP A 337 -22.79 -28.23 31.82
CA ASP A 337 -22.73 -29.64 31.42
C ASP A 337 -22.74 -29.80 29.90
N LYS A 338 -22.32 -30.99 29.52
CA LYS A 338 -22.19 -31.64 28.24
C LYS A 338 -23.49 -31.75 27.41
N THR A 339 -23.35 -31.81 26.10
CA THR A 339 -23.80 -32.88 25.16
C THR A 339 -23.54 -32.43 23.74
N GLU A 340 -22.65 -33.03 23.02
CA GLU A 340 -22.74 -34.19 22.10
C GLU A 340 -23.71 -34.02 20.92
N ASN A 341 -23.09 -34.18 19.78
CA ASN A 341 -23.53 -34.93 18.59
C ASN A 341 -23.86 -34.18 17.28
N SER A 342 -23.09 -34.56 16.36
CA SER A 342 -23.29 -35.16 15.05
C SER A 342 -23.19 -34.26 13.83
N ALA A 343 -22.14 -34.57 13.10
CA ALA A 343 -22.03 -34.35 11.66
C ALA A 343 -23.07 -35.23 10.89
N PRO A 344 -23.41 -34.87 9.68
CA PRO A 344 -23.14 -35.83 8.65
C PRO A 344 -22.46 -35.32 7.38
N LYS A 345 -21.75 -36.28 6.83
CA LYS A 345 -20.99 -36.35 5.59
C LYS A 345 -21.88 -36.25 4.32
N THR A 346 -21.18 -35.89 3.24
CA THR A 346 -21.20 -36.44 1.87
C THR A 346 -22.24 -35.88 0.87
N LYS A 347 -21.78 -35.30 -0.22
CA LYS A 347 -21.61 -35.96 -1.53
C LYS A 347 -21.07 -35.07 -2.62
N GLU A 348 -19.95 -35.52 -3.10
CA GLU A 348 -19.37 -35.34 -4.42
C GLU A 348 -20.36 -35.59 -5.57
N LYS A 349 -20.35 -34.74 -6.60
CA LYS A 349 -20.62 -35.17 -7.99
C LYS A 349 -19.97 -34.22 -8.99
N LYS A 350 -18.90 -34.70 -9.56
CA LYS A 350 -18.38 -34.66 -10.92
C LYS A 350 -19.48 -34.53 -12.00
N LYS A 351 -19.14 -33.72 -13.00
CA LYS A 351 -19.18 -33.99 -14.46
C LYS A 351 -18.98 -32.68 -15.20
N GLN A 352 -17.91 -32.52 -15.89
CA GLN A 352 -17.53 -32.93 -17.27
C GLN A 352 -18.14 -32.03 -18.35
N LYS A 353 -17.21 -31.33 -19.04
CA LYS A 353 -17.04 -31.23 -20.52
C LYS A 353 -18.20 -30.72 -21.37
N LEU A 354 -18.02 -29.76 -22.23
CA LEU A 354 -17.57 -29.91 -23.63
C LEU A 354 -17.65 -28.53 -24.35
N ASN A 355 -16.63 -28.22 -25.07
CA ASN A 355 -16.48 -27.66 -26.42
C ASN A 355 -17.57 -26.71 -27.00
N ARG A 356 -17.24 -25.53 -27.29
CA ARG A 356 -16.84 -25.04 -28.64
C ARG A 356 -16.30 -23.64 -28.57
#